data_9cc69df4e05a8eebd06ee0d7ecc1282f
#
_entry.id   9cc69df4e05a8eebd06ee0d7ecc1282f
#
_cell.length_a   1.000
_cell.length_b   1.000
_cell.length_c   1.000
_cell.angle_alpha   90.00
_cell.angle_beta   90.00
_cell.angle_gamma   90.00
#
_symmetry.space_group_name_H-M   'P 1'
#
loop_
_entity.id
_entity.type
_entity.pdbx_description
1 polymer ?
#
loop_
_entity_poly.entity_id
_entity_poly.type
_entity_poly.pdbx_seq_one_letter_code
_entity_poly.pdbx_strand_id
1 'polypeptide(L)'
;MRGMWVHADRGNDSPSASPGSAGSVASGPRICASCATRSTNTANFCSQCGAALPGGTALPGGAEPLPAERRFTSILFADLVGFTELAERTDAEDVRELLSGYFALCRSTIESLGGVVEKFIGDAVMAVWGATRTREDDAERAVRAALELTRAVGDYGRASGH
;
A
#
# COMPACT_ATOMS: atom_id res chain seq x y z
N MET A 1 -13.50 20.68 -4.30
CA MET A 1 -12.87 19.48 -3.70
C MET A 1 -13.72 19.02 -2.52
N ARG A 2 -14.39 17.90 -2.64
CA ARG A 2 -15.16 17.25 -1.56
C ARG A 2 -14.83 15.76 -1.58
N GLY A 3 -14.36 15.26 -0.48
CA GLY A 3 -14.34 13.84 -0.17
C GLY A 3 -12.96 13.27 0.05
N MET A 4 -12.60 13.15 1.32
CA MET A 4 -11.51 12.34 1.80
C MET A 4 -12.07 11.31 2.77
N TRP A 5 -11.75 10.04 2.57
CA TRP A 5 -12.18 8.95 3.42
C TRP A 5 -10.99 8.46 4.25
N VAL A 6 -11.17 8.38 5.56
CA VAL A 6 -10.21 7.77 6.49
C VAL A 6 -10.80 6.46 6.96
N HIS A 7 -10.16 5.34 6.67
CA HIS A 7 -10.53 4.03 7.17
C HIS A 7 -9.53 3.58 8.24
N ALA A 8 -10.04 3.28 9.44
CA ALA A 8 -9.30 2.60 10.49
C ALA A 8 -9.81 1.15 10.56
N ASP A 9 -9.00 0.18 10.15
CA ASP A 9 -9.35 -1.23 10.19
C ASP A 9 -8.88 -1.86 11.50
N ARG A 10 -9.80 -2.55 12.22
CA ARG A 10 -9.52 -3.34 13.41
C ARG A 10 -9.41 -4.80 12.98
N GLY A 11 -8.20 -5.36 13.13
CA GLY A 11 -7.88 -6.71 12.78
C GLY A 11 -8.82 -7.78 13.37
N ASN A 12 -9.13 -8.75 12.54
CA ASN A 12 -9.94 -9.92 12.85
C ASN A 12 -9.06 -11.07 13.35
N ASP A 13 -9.49 -11.71 14.43
CA ASP A 13 -8.87 -12.91 15.02
C ASP A 13 -9.11 -14.16 14.17
N SER A 14 -8.06 -14.94 13.93
CA SER A 14 -8.19 -16.35 13.54
C SER A 14 -7.01 -17.20 13.98
N PRO A 15 -7.22 -18.50 14.26
CA PRO A 15 -6.43 -19.28 15.20
C PRO A 15 -5.19 -19.96 14.59
N SER A 16 -4.26 -20.29 15.49
CA SER A 16 -3.00 -21.01 15.29
C SER A 16 -3.18 -22.43 14.73
N ALA A 17 -2.39 -22.80 13.72
CA ALA A 17 -2.16 -24.17 13.29
C ALA A 17 -0.68 -24.53 13.41
N SER A 18 -0.42 -25.69 14.00
CA SER A 18 0.88 -26.28 14.32
C SER A 18 1.65 -26.81 13.09
N PRO A 19 3.00 -26.95 13.14
CA PRO A 19 3.83 -27.35 12.01
C PRO A 19 3.84 -28.86 11.81
N GLY A 20 3.59 -29.31 10.56
CA GLY A 20 3.72 -30.69 10.09
C GLY A 20 4.88 -30.84 9.11
N SER A 21 5.77 -31.74 9.47
CA SER A 21 6.83 -32.51 8.81
C SER A 21 7.21 -32.24 7.33
N ALA A 22 8.52 -32.22 7.12
CA ALA A 22 9.26 -32.17 5.86
C ALA A 22 8.88 -33.31 4.90
N GLY A 23 8.51 -32.94 3.66
CA GLY A 23 8.18 -33.81 2.55
C GLY A 23 8.95 -33.47 1.29
N SER A 24 9.59 -34.46 0.73
CA SER A 24 10.25 -34.68 -0.54
C SER A 24 9.95 -33.68 -1.67
N VAL A 25 11.02 -33.24 -2.37
CA VAL A 25 11.00 -32.33 -3.52
C VAL A 25 10.37 -33.03 -4.74
N ALA A 26 9.10 -32.78 -5.03
CA ALA A 26 8.45 -33.28 -6.25
C ALA A 26 8.74 -32.34 -7.43
N SER A 27 9.29 -32.91 -8.51
CA SER A 27 9.68 -32.21 -9.74
C SER A 27 8.49 -31.93 -10.68
N GLY A 28 7.43 -31.30 -10.18
CA GLY A 28 6.24 -31.00 -10.97
C GLY A 28 5.65 -29.62 -10.65
N PRO A 29 4.74 -29.11 -11.49
CA PRO A 29 4.05 -27.87 -11.20
C PRO A 29 3.30 -27.98 -9.87
N ARG A 30 3.39 -26.95 -9.05
CA ARG A 30 2.71 -26.89 -7.75
C ARG A 30 1.28 -26.46 -7.90
N ILE A 31 0.38 -27.12 -7.21
CA ILE A 31 -1.03 -26.73 -7.16
C ILE A 31 -1.27 -25.97 -5.86
N CYS A 32 -1.83 -24.77 -5.99
CA CYS A 32 -2.20 -23.96 -4.82
C CYS A 32 -3.35 -24.63 -4.07
N ALA A 33 -3.18 -24.86 -2.76
CA ALA A 33 -4.22 -25.46 -1.92
C ALA A 33 -5.42 -24.53 -1.72
N SER A 34 -5.23 -23.21 -1.87
CA SER A 34 -6.31 -22.21 -1.65
C SER A 34 -7.17 -21.96 -2.88
N CYS A 35 -6.61 -22.02 -4.10
CA CYS A 35 -7.35 -21.66 -5.32
C CYS A 35 -7.15 -22.65 -6.49
N ALA A 36 -6.49 -23.78 -6.26
CA ALA A 36 -6.19 -24.84 -7.24
C ALA A 36 -5.40 -24.37 -8.48
N THR A 37 -4.88 -23.16 -8.51
CA THR A 37 -4.07 -22.65 -9.62
C THR A 37 -2.72 -23.36 -9.68
N ARG A 38 -2.30 -23.71 -10.90
CA ARG A 38 -0.97 -24.28 -11.16
C ARG A 38 0.08 -23.18 -11.15
N SER A 39 1.13 -23.38 -10.37
CA SER A 39 2.30 -22.50 -10.29
C SER A 39 3.56 -23.27 -10.69
N THR A 40 4.60 -22.53 -11.08
CA THR A 40 5.90 -23.15 -11.38
C THR A 40 6.50 -23.82 -10.14
N ASN A 41 7.32 -24.84 -10.33
CA ASN A 41 7.97 -25.55 -9.22
C ASN A 41 8.93 -24.67 -8.39
N THR A 42 9.33 -23.52 -8.92
CA THR A 42 10.19 -22.53 -8.25
C THR A 42 9.43 -21.42 -7.55
N ALA A 43 8.10 -21.32 -7.74
CA ALA A 43 7.30 -20.27 -7.12
C ALA A 43 7.12 -20.53 -5.61
N ASN A 44 7.40 -19.52 -4.79
CA ASN A 44 7.17 -19.57 -3.35
C ASN A 44 5.74 -19.16 -2.98
N PHE A 45 5.07 -18.40 -3.86
CA PHE A 45 3.72 -17.90 -3.66
C PHE A 45 2.87 -18.14 -4.92
N CYS A 46 1.57 -18.33 -4.72
CA CYS A 46 0.62 -18.45 -5.81
C CYS A 46 0.43 -17.08 -6.50
N SER A 47 0.60 -17.05 -7.83
CA SER A 47 0.43 -15.83 -8.63
C SER A 47 -1.03 -15.33 -8.68
N GLN A 48 -2.00 -16.21 -8.38
CA GLN A 48 -3.42 -15.88 -8.45
C GLN A 48 -3.98 -15.34 -7.12
N CYS A 49 -3.61 -15.96 -5.98
CA CYS A 49 -4.19 -15.62 -4.67
C CYS A 49 -3.17 -15.23 -3.61
N GLY A 50 -1.87 -15.22 -3.93
CA GLY A 50 -0.80 -14.85 -3.00
C GLY A 50 -0.51 -15.88 -1.90
N ALA A 51 -1.23 -17.01 -1.84
CA ALA A 51 -0.99 -18.03 -0.81
C ALA A 51 0.41 -18.66 -0.96
N ALA A 52 1.09 -18.94 0.16
CA ALA A 52 2.37 -19.64 0.16
C ALA A 52 2.21 -21.05 -0.40
N LEU A 53 3.13 -21.45 -1.28
CA LEU A 53 3.13 -22.78 -1.90
C LEU A 53 4.04 -23.73 -1.11
N PRO A 54 3.57 -24.94 -0.76
CA PRO A 54 4.37 -25.91 -0.01
C PRO A 54 5.60 -26.34 -0.83
N GLY A 55 6.75 -26.39 -0.18
CA GLY A 55 8.01 -26.81 -0.78
C GLY A 55 8.74 -25.74 -1.62
N GLY A 56 8.42 -24.45 -1.42
CA GLY A 56 9.27 -23.35 -1.90
C GLY A 56 10.65 -23.49 -1.26
N THR A 57 11.71 -23.54 -2.08
CA THR A 57 13.07 -23.46 -1.57
C THR A 57 13.21 -22.13 -0.87
N ALA A 58 13.38 -22.13 0.45
CA ALA A 58 13.88 -20.98 1.16
C ALA A 58 15.18 -20.57 0.46
N LEU A 59 15.31 -19.31 0.06
CA LEU A 59 16.56 -18.77 -0.45
C LEU A 59 17.66 -19.13 0.55
N PRO A 60 18.84 -19.64 0.09
CA PRO A 60 19.96 -19.92 0.97
C PRO A 60 20.44 -18.60 1.57
N GLY A 61 20.12 -18.38 2.79
CA GLY A 61 20.29 -17.12 3.52
C GLY A 61 19.13 -16.91 4.50
N GLY A 62 18.58 -18.03 5.01
CA GLY A 62 17.44 -18.08 5.89
C GLY A 62 17.51 -17.06 7.02
N ALA A 63 16.98 -15.86 6.77
CA ALA A 63 16.44 -15.10 7.87
C ALA A 63 15.29 -15.97 8.42
N GLU A 64 15.39 -16.42 9.66
CA GLU A 64 14.26 -16.97 10.39
C GLU A 64 13.08 -16.02 10.15
N PRO A 65 11.87 -16.57 9.88
CA PRO A 65 10.71 -15.70 9.78
C PRO A 65 10.69 -14.86 11.05
N LEU A 66 10.94 -13.56 10.93
CA LEU A 66 10.78 -12.65 12.04
C LEU A 66 9.39 -12.92 12.62
N PRO A 67 9.26 -13.09 13.93
CA PRO A 67 7.96 -13.35 14.54
C PRO A 67 6.99 -12.31 14.00
N ALA A 68 5.86 -12.76 13.48
CA ALA A 68 4.83 -11.89 12.92
C ALA A 68 4.38 -10.95 14.05
N GLU A 69 4.89 -9.73 14.04
CA GLU A 69 4.55 -8.71 15.00
C GLU A 69 3.30 -7.98 14.51
N ARG A 70 2.23 -8.03 15.29
CA ARG A 70 1.04 -7.22 15.01
C ARG A 70 1.34 -5.78 15.41
N ARG A 71 1.23 -4.88 14.45
CA ARG A 71 1.39 -3.45 14.65
C ARG A 71 0.12 -2.72 14.28
N PHE A 72 -0.24 -1.72 15.07
CA PHE A 72 -1.28 -0.78 14.68
C PHE A 72 -0.66 0.21 13.69
N THR A 73 -1.24 0.30 12.52
CA THR A 73 -0.84 1.24 11.49
C THR A 73 -2.00 2.15 11.15
N SER A 74 -1.73 3.41 10.87
CA SER A 74 -2.71 4.34 10.32
C SER A 74 -2.46 4.46 8.83
N ILE A 75 -3.51 4.33 8.02
CA ILE A 75 -3.43 4.39 6.56
C ILE A 75 -4.29 5.57 6.10
N LEU A 76 -3.70 6.41 5.25
CA LEU A 76 -4.37 7.51 4.56
C LEU A 76 -4.50 7.16 3.08
N PHE A 77 -5.72 7.28 2.56
CA PHE A 77 -5.99 7.36 1.14
C PHE A 77 -6.50 8.76 0.81
N ALA A 78 -5.92 9.40 -0.18
CA ALA A 78 -6.40 10.66 -0.72
C ALA A 78 -6.45 10.56 -2.24
N ASP A 79 -7.47 11.20 -2.84
CA ASP A 79 -7.77 11.15 -4.26
C ASP A 79 -8.18 12.54 -4.76
N LEU A 80 -7.93 12.85 -6.05
CA LEU A 80 -8.27 14.13 -6.65
C LEU A 80 -9.69 14.09 -7.21
N VAL A 81 -10.58 14.87 -6.62
CA VAL A 81 -11.95 14.99 -7.13
C VAL A 81 -11.96 15.76 -8.46
N GLY A 82 -12.56 15.14 -9.49
CA GLY A 82 -12.69 15.74 -10.82
C GLY A 82 -11.46 15.59 -11.72
N PHE A 83 -10.45 14.82 -11.30
CA PHE A 83 -9.24 14.62 -12.09
C PHE A 83 -9.52 13.97 -13.44
N THR A 84 -10.41 12.98 -13.52
CA THR A 84 -10.77 12.30 -14.78
C THR A 84 -11.30 13.30 -15.83
N GLU A 85 -12.23 14.17 -15.43
CA GLU A 85 -12.78 15.19 -16.34
C GLU A 85 -11.72 16.23 -16.75
N LEU A 86 -10.82 16.58 -15.85
CA LEU A 86 -9.71 17.47 -16.12
C LEU A 86 -8.75 16.84 -17.13
N ALA A 87 -8.37 15.59 -16.93
CA ALA A 87 -7.46 14.86 -17.79
C ALA A 87 -8.00 14.65 -19.21
N GLU A 88 -9.32 14.50 -19.37
CA GLU A 88 -9.97 14.38 -20.68
C GLU A 88 -9.96 15.69 -21.49
N ARG A 89 -9.86 16.84 -20.82
CA ARG A 89 -9.92 18.18 -21.45
C ARG A 89 -8.56 18.86 -21.56
N THR A 90 -7.53 18.31 -20.95
CA THR A 90 -6.21 18.90 -20.84
C THR A 90 -5.20 18.09 -21.67
N ASP A 91 -4.19 18.75 -22.23
CA ASP A 91 -3.11 18.05 -22.93
C ASP A 91 -2.38 17.08 -22.01
N ALA A 92 -1.94 15.95 -22.54
CA ALA A 92 -1.31 14.89 -21.76
C ALA A 92 -0.02 15.34 -21.07
N GLU A 93 0.73 16.29 -21.65
CA GLU A 93 1.94 16.84 -21.05
C GLU A 93 1.60 17.71 -19.84
N ASP A 94 0.57 18.56 -19.95
CA ASP A 94 0.10 19.43 -18.85
C ASP A 94 -0.45 18.59 -17.70
N VAL A 95 -1.20 17.50 -18.00
CA VAL A 95 -1.68 16.54 -17.00
C VAL A 95 -0.51 15.89 -16.26
N ARG A 96 0.54 15.53 -16.97
CA ARG A 96 1.73 14.92 -16.40
C ARG A 96 2.48 15.89 -15.48
N GLU A 97 2.62 17.15 -15.88
CA GLU A 97 3.25 18.18 -15.07
C GLU A 97 2.43 18.45 -13.80
N LEU A 98 1.12 18.57 -13.93
CA LEU A 98 0.19 18.74 -12.81
C LEU A 98 0.31 17.59 -11.81
N LEU A 99 0.29 16.33 -12.27
CA LEU A 99 0.45 15.15 -11.40
C LEU A 99 1.81 15.12 -10.73
N SER A 100 2.88 15.48 -11.43
CA SER A 100 4.23 15.52 -10.87
C SER A 100 4.32 16.50 -9.70
N GLY A 101 3.77 17.70 -9.85
CA GLY A 101 3.70 18.69 -8.78
C GLY A 101 2.82 18.24 -7.62
N TYR A 102 1.65 17.67 -7.91
CA TYR A 102 0.77 17.09 -6.90
C TYR A 102 1.45 15.97 -6.10
N PHE A 103 2.14 15.04 -6.75
CA PHE A 103 2.84 13.95 -6.06
C PHE A 103 3.99 14.45 -5.19
N ALA A 104 4.73 15.46 -5.66
CA ALA A 104 5.78 16.10 -4.87
C ALA A 104 5.20 16.77 -3.61
N LEU A 105 4.07 17.46 -3.74
CA LEU A 105 3.35 18.08 -2.64
C LEU A 105 2.85 17.04 -1.64
N CYS A 106 2.21 15.97 -2.11
CA CYS A 106 1.74 14.87 -1.26
C CYS A 106 2.89 14.25 -0.46
N ARG A 107 3.99 13.93 -1.13
CA ARG A 107 5.16 13.35 -0.49
C ARG A 107 5.71 14.27 0.59
N SER A 108 5.96 15.53 0.27
CA SER A 108 6.49 16.51 1.22
C SER A 108 5.61 16.66 2.46
N THR A 109 4.30 16.79 2.28
CA THR A 109 3.34 16.96 3.40
C THR A 109 3.27 15.71 4.27
N ILE A 110 3.20 14.52 3.67
CA ILE A 110 3.11 13.25 4.40
C ILE A 110 4.40 12.98 5.18
N GLU A 111 5.55 13.15 4.56
CA GLU A 111 6.86 12.90 5.18
C GLU A 111 7.16 13.89 6.31
N SER A 112 6.76 15.17 6.17
CA SER A 112 6.92 16.19 7.23
C SER A 112 6.18 15.81 8.51
N LEU A 113 5.09 15.06 8.40
CA LEU A 113 4.29 14.54 9.52
C LEU A 113 4.64 13.09 9.89
N GLY A 114 5.77 12.58 9.36
CA GLY A 114 6.34 11.28 9.71
C GLY A 114 5.60 10.08 9.11
N GLY A 115 4.78 10.29 8.09
CA GLY A 115 4.21 9.25 7.26
C GLY A 115 5.17 8.79 6.17
N VAL A 116 4.87 7.67 5.57
CA VAL A 116 5.57 7.14 4.40
C VAL A 116 4.58 7.00 3.27
N VAL A 117 4.88 7.57 2.11
CA VAL A 117 4.10 7.32 0.89
C VAL A 117 4.41 5.92 0.42
N GLU A 118 3.42 5.04 0.50
CA GLU A 118 3.55 3.65 0.06
C GLU A 118 3.51 3.55 -1.46
N LYS A 119 2.52 4.19 -2.08
CA LYS A 119 2.35 4.22 -3.53
C LYS A 119 1.43 5.33 -3.99
N PHE A 120 1.53 5.63 -5.29
CA PHE A 120 0.54 6.38 -6.05
C PHE A 120 -0.25 5.41 -6.94
N ILE A 121 -1.56 5.59 -7.07
CA ILE A 121 -2.46 4.74 -7.85
C ILE A 121 -3.30 5.68 -8.73
N GLY A 122 -2.84 5.92 -9.97
CA GLY A 122 -3.41 7.00 -10.77
C GLY A 122 -3.15 8.36 -10.13
N ASP A 123 -4.20 9.06 -9.78
CA ASP A 123 -4.18 10.33 -9.03
C ASP A 123 -4.34 10.15 -7.53
N ALA A 124 -4.57 8.92 -7.05
CA ALA A 124 -4.66 8.63 -5.62
C ALA A 124 -3.28 8.41 -4.99
N VAL A 125 -3.15 8.81 -3.72
CA VAL A 125 -2.00 8.54 -2.86
C VAL A 125 -2.39 7.66 -1.69
N MET A 126 -1.58 6.65 -1.42
CA MET A 126 -1.64 5.82 -0.22
C MET A 126 -0.43 6.09 0.65
N ALA A 127 -0.67 6.43 1.91
CA ALA A 127 0.38 6.68 2.90
C ALA A 127 0.12 5.93 4.20
N VAL A 128 1.19 5.61 4.92
CA VAL A 128 1.16 4.76 6.12
C VAL A 128 1.98 5.39 7.24
N TRP A 129 1.45 5.34 8.47
CA TRP A 129 2.15 5.63 9.72
C TRP A 129 2.21 4.37 10.57
N GLY A 130 3.32 4.15 11.26
CA GLY A 130 3.50 3.00 12.16
C GLY A 130 3.96 1.71 11.48
N ALA A 131 4.22 1.69 10.17
CA ALA A 131 4.67 0.50 9.46
C ALA A 131 6.06 0.03 9.91
N THR A 132 7.02 0.94 10.00
CA THR A 132 8.40 0.62 10.40
C THR A 132 8.59 0.78 11.91
N ARG A 133 8.04 1.84 12.49
CA ARG A 133 8.11 2.16 13.91
C ARG A 133 6.79 2.80 14.34
N THR A 134 6.07 2.12 15.21
CA THR A 134 4.80 2.61 15.76
C THR A 134 5.06 3.69 16.82
N ARG A 135 4.27 4.78 16.76
CA ARG A 135 4.21 5.83 17.77
C ARG A 135 2.78 6.02 18.24
N GLU A 136 2.60 6.48 19.47
CA GLU A 136 1.27 6.68 20.05
C GLU A 136 0.45 7.74 19.29
N ASP A 137 1.13 8.72 18.68
CA ASP A 137 0.54 9.83 17.93
C ASP A 137 0.41 9.58 16.43
N ASP A 138 0.67 8.37 15.92
CA ASP A 138 0.62 8.05 14.49
C ASP A 138 -0.75 8.36 13.86
N ALA A 139 -1.83 8.02 14.57
CA ALA A 139 -3.19 8.29 14.08
C ALA A 139 -3.48 9.80 14.02
N GLU A 140 -3.05 10.56 15.01
CA GLU A 140 -3.20 12.01 15.03
C GLU A 140 -2.42 12.67 13.89
N ARG A 141 -1.18 12.24 13.66
CA ARG A 141 -0.34 12.75 12.57
C ARG A 141 -0.90 12.41 11.21
N ALA A 142 -1.50 11.24 11.04
CA ALA A 142 -2.18 10.87 9.81
C ALA A 142 -3.39 11.80 9.54
N VAL A 143 -4.19 12.12 10.56
CA VAL A 143 -5.30 13.07 10.44
C VAL A 143 -4.81 14.49 10.14
N ARG A 144 -3.75 14.92 10.79
CA ARG A 144 -3.13 16.24 10.51
C ARG A 144 -2.62 16.32 9.07
N ALA A 145 -1.97 15.25 8.58
CA ALA A 145 -1.51 15.17 7.20
C ALA A 145 -2.68 15.26 6.21
N ALA A 146 -3.78 14.59 6.49
CA ALA A 146 -4.99 14.65 5.70
C ALA A 146 -5.55 16.07 5.58
N LEU A 147 -5.65 16.78 6.69
CA LEU A 147 -6.15 18.17 6.73
C LEU A 147 -5.21 19.14 6.01
N GLU A 148 -3.91 18.96 6.19
CA GLU A 148 -2.88 19.79 5.55
C GLU A 148 -2.83 19.54 4.05
N LEU A 149 -2.89 18.28 3.60
CA LEU A 149 -3.01 17.91 2.19
C LEU A 149 -4.23 18.57 1.54
N THR A 150 -5.39 18.52 2.19
CA THR A 150 -6.61 19.13 1.63
C THR A 150 -6.44 20.62 1.37
N ARG A 151 -5.74 21.33 2.25
CA ARG A 151 -5.45 22.77 2.08
C ARG A 151 -4.41 22.99 0.99
N ALA A 152 -3.29 22.30 1.08
CA ALA A 152 -2.17 22.47 0.16
C ALA A 152 -2.53 22.11 -1.28
N VAL A 153 -3.31 21.04 -1.49
CA VAL A 153 -3.82 20.65 -2.82
C VAL A 153 -4.81 21.68 -3.34
N GLY A 154 -5.67 22.25 -2.47
CA GLY A 154 -6.56 23.34 -2.86
C GLY A 154 -5.81 24.61 -3.28
N ASP A 155 -4.70 24.94 -2.61
CA ASP A 155 -3.84 26.06 -2.97
C ASP A 155 -3.09 25.78 -4.28
N TYR A 156 -2.58 24.58 -4.44
CA TYR A 156 -1.89 24.14 -5.67
C TYR A 156 -2.81 24.20 -6.89
N GLY A 157 -4.04 23.68 -6.79
CA GLY A 157 -5.01 23.75 -7.88
C GLY A 157 -5.34 25.19 -8.30
N ARG A 158 -5.53 26.10 -7.32
CA ARG A 158 -5.76 27.53 -7.62
C ARG A 158 -4.54 28.19 -8.29
N ALA A 159 -3.35 27.85 -7.86
CA ALA A 159 -2.11 28.38 -8.45
C ALA A 159 -1.86 27.89 -9.87
N SER A 160 -2.30 26.65 -10.17
CA SER A 160 -2.19 26.02 -11.49
C SER A 160 -3.35 26.39 -12.44
N GLY A 161 -4.30 27.21 -12.00
CA GLY A 161 -5.43 27.66 -12.83
C GLY A 161 -6.57 26.65 -12.95
N HIS A 162 -6.65 25.71 -11.99
CA HIS A 162 -7.62 24.61 -11.95
C HIS A 162 -8.51 24.63 -10.72
#